data_7e92ef2f23a0f84f6b3f032594efe239
#
_entry.id   7e92ef2f23a0f84f6b3f032594efe239
#
_cell.length_a   1.000
_cell.length_b   1.000
_cell.length_c   1.000
_cell.angle_alpha   90.00
_cell.angle_beta   90.00
_cell.angle_gamma   90.00
#
_symmetry.space_group_name_H-M   'P 1'
#
loop_
_entity.id
_entity.type
_entity.pdbx_description
1 polymer ?
#
loop_
_entity_poly.entity_id
_entity_poly.type
_entity_poly.pdbx_seq_one_letter_code
_entity_poly.pdbx_strand_id
1 'polypeptide(L)'
;GDEIMVFEPFYANYTTFCKEFGAKINAVPTSVENGYHLPSEEEIEKHITPKTKAILLTNPGNPTGVVYTEEEQDMISRIVRKHNLALIADEVYREFVYDGAYRSFGTMPELDDNLIIIDSVSKRYSACGARIGCIISKNKELSKQVIKCCQARLCSPILEQVGAAALYTTPASYLEEVNKEYKKRRDTIVAALKKLPGVKASDPKGAFYIMVNMPVDDAEKFAIWTLENFAIDGETVMFAPGNGFYNTPGSGVNEARLAYVLKSEDLERAIYILGEALKAYPGRVEK
;
A
#
# COMPACT_ATOMS: atom_id res chain seq x y z
N GLY A 1 13.41 -6.66 -19.79
CA GLY A 1 12.55 -7.81 -20.08
C GLY A 1 12.36 -8.75 -18.92
N ASP A 2 13.06 -8.53 -17.80
CA ASP A 2 12.86 -9.26 -16.55
C ASP A 2 11.53 -8.89 -15.88
N GLU A 3 11.04 -9.75 -15.00
CA GLU A 3 9.75 -9.61 -14.33
C GLU A 3 9.93 -9.38 -12.83
N ILE A 4 9.11 -8.47 -12.30
CA ILE A 4 8.94 -8.25 -10.87
C ILE A 4 7.53 -8.70 -10.50
N MET A 5 7.44 -9.71 -9.64
CA MET A 5 6.18 -10.20 -9.12
C MET A 5 5.65 -9.24 -8.06
N VAL A 6 4.35 -8.91 -8.15
CA VAL A 6 3.61 -8.11 -7.18
C VAL A 6 2.28 -8.75 -6.86
N PHE A 7 1.70 -8.42 -5.72
CA PHE A 7 0.34 -8.86 -5.34
C PHE A 7 -0.61 -7.70 -5.56
N GLU A 8 -1.58 -7.87 -6.47
CA GLU A 8 -2.52 -6.80 -6.78
C GLU A 8 -3.80 -6.89 -5.95
N PRO A 9 -4.32 -5.72 -5.51
CA PRO A 9 -3.88 -4.35 -5.85
C PRO A 9 -2.59 -3.94 -5.14
N PHE A 10 -1.74 -3.17 -5.83
CA PHE A 10 -0.43 -2.73 -5.36
C PHE A 10 -0.25 -1.21 -5.53
N TYR A 11 0.81 -0.65 -4.95
CA TYR A 11 1.10 0.79 -5.09
C TYR A 11 1.37 1.17 -6.54
N ALA A 12 0.52 2.04 -7.11
CA ALA A 12 0.47 2.35 -8.53
C ALA A 12 1.82 2.75 -9.16
N ASN A 13 2.70 3.43 -8.40
CA ASN A 13 4.00 3.84 -8.91
C ASN A 13 4.95 2.68 -9.21
N TYR A 14 4.71 1.46 -8.70
CA TYR A 14 5.54 0.31 -9.05
C TYR A 14 5.49 0.03 -10.55
N THR A 15 4.34 0.24 -11.19
CA THR A 15 4.22 0.15 -12.64
C THR A 15 5.14 1.14 -13.36
N THR A 16 5.18 2.39 -12.89
CA THR A 16 6.05 3.43 -13.46
C THR A 16 7.52 3.06 -13.27
N PHE A 17 7.91 2.71 -12.05
CA PHE A 17 9.30 2.33 -11.75
C PHE A 17 9.76 1.13 -12.57
N CYS A 18 8.94 0.09 -12.70
CA CYS A 18 9.27 -1.06 -13.54
C CYS A 18 9.46 -0.67 -15.01
N LYS A 19 8.57 0.19 -15.54
CA LYS A 19 8.67 0.67 -16.94
C LYS A 19 9.93 1.48 -17.19
N GLU A 20 10.34 2.34 -16.27
CA GLU A 20 11.57 3.15 -16.38
C GLU A 20 12.82 2.29 -16.58
N PHE A 21 12.86 1.10 -15.97
CA PHE A 21 14.01 0.18 -16.06
C PHE A 21 13.78 -0.99 -17.02
N GLY A 22 12.71 -0.96 -17.81
CA GLY A 22 12.40 -2.01 -18.78
C GLY A 22 12.00 -3.36 -18.16
N ALA A 23 11.64 -3.37 -16.87
CA ALA A 23 11.08 -4.52 -16.20
C ALA A 23 9.56 -4.60 -16.44
N LYS A 24 9.00 -5.80 -16.32
CA LYS A 24 7.56 -6.06 -16.43
C LYS A 24 6.98 -6.39 -15.07
N ILE A 25 5.76 -5.95 -14.82
CA ILE A 25 4.97 -6.42 -13.69
C ILE A 25 4.43 -7.81 -14.01
N ASN A 26 4.63 -8.74 -13.10
CA ASN A 26 3.99 -10.04 -13.04
C ASN A 26 3.06 -10.05 -11.83
N ALA A 27 1.77 -9.82 -12.08
CA ALA A 27 0.79 -9.60 -11.03
C ALA A 27 0.15 -10.92 -10.57
N VAL A 28 0.08 -11.13 -9.26
CA VAL A 28 -0.64 -12.21 -8.60
C VAL A 28 -1.91 -11.62 -7.99
N PRO A 29 -3.11 -12.08 -8.36
CA PRO A 29 -4.35 -11.49 -7.86
C PRO A 29 -4.57 -11.82 -6.39
N THR A 30 -5.07 -10.84 -5.63
CA THR A 30 -5.68 -11.02 -4.31
C THR A 30 -7.10 -10.44 -4.33
N SER A 31 -7.89 -10.64 -3.28
CA SER A 31 -9.28 -10.21 -3.27
C SER A 31 -9.73 -9.64 -1.94
N VAL A 32 -10.78 -8.81 -1.98
CA VAL A 32 -11.42 -8.25 -0.79
C VAL A 32 -12.06 -9.34 0.08
N GLU A 33 -12.51 -10.43 -0.52
CA GLU A 33 -13.18 -11.55 0.17
C GLU A 33 -12.23 -12.25 1.16
N ASN A 34 -10.94 -12.31 0.86
CA ASN A 34 -9.92 -12.84 1.78
C ASN A 34 -9.12 -11.73 2.49
N GLY A 35 -9.57 -10.47 2.46
CA GLY A 35 -8.90 -9.34 3.09
C GLY A 35 -7.58 -8.95 2.42
N TYR A 36 -7.38 -9.33 1.17
CA TYR A 36 -6.15 -9.14 0.39
C TYR A 36 -4.93 -9.89 0.94
N HIS A 37 -5.16 -10.96 1.72
CA HIS A 37 -4.11 -11.88 2.12
C HIS A 37 -3.54 -12.63 0.91
N LEU A 38 -2.32 -13.15 1.08
CA LEU A 38 -1.63 -13.87 0.00
C LEU A 38 -2.38 -15.15 -0.38
N PRO A 39 -2.39 -15.54 -1.66
CA PRO A 39 -2.87 -16.85 -2.07
C PRO A 39 -1.90 -17.95 -1.60
N SER A 40 -2.26 -19.20 -1.83
CA SER A 40 -1.41 -20.34 -1.45
C SER A 40 -0.04 -20.31 -2.14
N GLU A 41 0.95 -20.95 -1.52
CA GLU A 41 2.29 -21.10 -2.09
C GLU A 41 2.26 -21.68 -3.50
N GLU A 42 1.41 -22.71 -3.73
CA GLU A 42 1.22 -23.31 -5.03
C GLU A 42 0.69 -22.32 -6.07
N GLU A 43 -0.23 -21.45 -5.69
CA GLU A 43 -0.79 -20.46 -6.61
C GLU A 43 0.24 -19.38 -6.96
N ILE A 44 1.00 -18.90 -5.98
CA ILE A 44 2.10 -17.94 -6.21
C ILE A 44 3.14 -18.55 -7.15
N GLU A 45 3.52 -19.81 -6.95
CA GLU A 45 4.54 -20.49 -7.75
C GLU A 45 4.14 -20.65 -9.22
N LYS A 46 2.85 -20.77 -9.54
CA LYS A 46 2.36 -20.81 -10.95
C LYS A 46 2.69 -19.53 -11.72
N HIS A 47 2.84 -18.41 -11.02
CA HIS A 47 3.21 -17.13 -11.61
C HIS A 47 4.74 -16.94 -11.78
N ILE A 48 5.57 -17.83 -11.20
CA ILE A 48 7.02 -17.72 -11.33
C ILE A 48 7.46 -18.22 -12.71
N THR A 49 8.16 -17.37 -13.44
CA THR A 49 8.73 -17.66 -14.76
C THR A 49 10.27 -17.59 -14.71
N PRO A 50 10.98 -18.07 -15.72
CA PRO A 50 12.44 -17.87 -15.81
C PRO A 50 12.86 -16.40 -15.85
N LYS A 51 11.94 -15.49 -16.13
CA LYS A 51 12.16 -14.03 -16.13
C LYS A 51 11.89 -13.37 -14.81
N THR A 52 11.20 -14.03 -13.87
CA THR A 52 10.94 -13.50 -12.54
C THR A 52 12.26 -13.36 -11.78
N LYS A 53 12.58 -12.13 -11.34
CA LYS A 53 13.82 -11.81 -10.63
C LYS A 53 13.60 -11.36 -9.21
N ALA A 54 12.43 -10.82 -8.93
CA ALA A 54 12.11 -10.31 -7.59
C ALA A 54 10.62 -10.48 -7.28
N ILE A 55 10.33 -10.55 -5.98
CA ILE A 55 9.02 -10.30 -5.40
C ILE A 55 9.09 -8.92 -4.74
N LEU A 56 8.14 -8.05 -5.06
CA LEU A 56 7.99 -6.73 -4.44
C LEU A 56 6.65 -6.70 -3.72
N LEU A 57 6.69 -6.46 -2.42
CA LEU A 57 5.48 -6.33 -1.61
C LEU A 57 5.59 -5.17 -0.62
N THR A 58 4.44 -4.61 -0.27
CA THR A 58 4.31 -3.57 0.76
C THR A 58 3.64 -4.18 1.98
N ASN A 59 4.29 -4.10 3.14
CA ASN A 59 3.73 -4.60 4.40
C ASN A 59 4.02 -3.62 5.55
N PRO A 60 2.98 -3.03 6.16
CA PRO A 60 1.54 -3.04 5.82
C PRO A 60 1.20 -2.47 4.44
N GLY A 61 0.12 -2.99 3.82
CA GLY A 61 -0.21 -2.79 2.42
C GLY A 61 -0.71 -1.40 2.04
N ASN A 62 -0.26 -0.90 0.91
CA ASN A 62 -0.87 0.19 0.14
C ASN A 62 -1.23 -0.37 -1.24
N PRO A 63 -2.52 -0.43 -1.61
CA PRO A 63 -3.66 0.33 -1.09
C PRO A 63 -4.56 -0.37 -0.06
N THR A 64 -4.29 -1.62 0.32
CA THR A 64 -5.25 -2.52 0.95
C THR A 64 -5.37 -2.38 2.47
N GLY A 65 -4.29 -1.92 3.14
CA GLY A 65 -4.18 -1.95 4.59
C GLY A 65 -3.95 -3.34 5.19
N VAL A 66 -3.70 -4.35 4.36
CA VAL A 66 -3.37 -5.71 4.83
C VAL A 66 -2.06 -5.69 5.64
N VAL A 67 -2.00 -6.52 6.65
CA VAL A 67 -0.76 -6.86 7.36
C VAL A 67 -0.59 -8.37 7.21
N TYR A 68 0.47 -8.79 6.53
CA TYR A 68 0.71 -10.21 6.31
C TYR A 68 1.06 -10.92 7.62
N THR A 69 0.50 -12.11 7.78
CA THR A 69 0.77 -12.96 8.95
C THR A 69 2.21 -13.49 8.94
N GLU A 70 2.65 -14.03 10.06
CA GLU A 70 3.98 -14.66 10.12
C GLU A 70 4.07 -15.86 9.17
N GLU A 71 3.00 -16.64 9.04
CA GLU A 71 2.92 -17.78 8.13
C GLU A 71 3.03 -17.34 6.65
N GLU A 72 2.40 -16.22 6.28
CA GLU A 72 2.52 -15.65 4.94
C GLU A 72 3.95 -15.15 4.67
N GLN A 73 4.57 -14.51 5.65
CA GLN A 73 5.95 -14.06 5.54
C GLN A 73 6.93 -15.24 5.42
N ASP A 74 6.72 -16.31 6.20
CA ASP A 74 7.52 -17.53 6.12
C ASP A 74 7.34 -18.23 4.77
N MET A 75 6.12 -18.22 4.22
CA MET A 75 5.82 -18.72 2.87
C MET A 75 6.61 -17.93 1.81
N ILE A 76 6.57 -16.60 1.85
CA ILE A 76 7.34 -15.76 0.92
C ILE A 76 8.85 -16.05 1.06
N SER A 77 9.36 -16.20 2.28
CA SER A 77 10.76 -16.56 2.53
C SER A 77 11.15 -17.88 1.85
N ARG A 78 10.31 -18.91 1.97
CA ARG A 78 10.55 -20.20 1.30
C ARG A 78 10.59 -20.06 -0.22
N ILE A 79 9.61 -19.35 -0.82
CA ILE A 79 9.54 -19.12 -2.26
C ILE A 79 10.78 -18.36 -2.77
N VAL A 80 11.15 -17.28 -2.10
CA VAL A 80 12.30 -16.44 -2.43
C VAL A 80 13.59 -17.27 -2.46
N ARG A 81 13.81 -18.08 -1.43
CA ARG A 81 14.99 -18.94 -1.34
C ARG A 81 14.99 -20.08 -2.35
N LYS A 82 13.85 -20.74 -2.53
CA LYS A 82 13.67 -21.85 -3.49
C LYS A 82 14.00 -21.45 -4.92
N HIS A 83 13.57 -20.25 -5.31
CA HIS A 83 13.72 -19.72 -6.67
C HIS A 83 14.87 -18.72 -6.83
N ASN A 84 15.64 -18.50 -5.76
CA ASN A 84 16.74 -17.52 -5.71
C ASN A 84 16.34 -16.14 -6.24
N LEU A 85 15.20 -15.63 -5.77
CA LEU A 85 14.66 -14.32 -6.12
C LEU A 85 15.20 -13.25 -5.15
N ALA A 86 15.16 -11.98 -5.56
CA ALA A 86 15.25 -10.88 -4.62
C ALA A 86 13.88 -10.62 -3.96
N LEU A 87 13.87 -10.30 -2.65
CA LEU A 87 12.69 -9.82 -1.96
C LEU A 87 12.83 -8.32 -1.70
N ILE A 88 12.00 -7.52 -2.35
CA ILE A 88 11.91 -6.07 -2.12
C ILE A 88 10.72 -5.85 -1.16
N ALA A 89 11.03 -5.62 0.10
CA ALA A 89 10.06 -5.39 1.15
C ALA A 89 9.91 -3.88 1.42
N ASP A 90 8.81 -3.30 0.98
CA ASP A 90 8.46 -1.92 1.28
C ASP A 90 7.79 -1.87 2.67
N GLU A 91 8.56 -1.45 3.68
CA GLU A 91 8.16 -1.42 5.07
C GLU A 91 7.85 0.01 5.59
N VAL A 92 7.58 0.95 4.70
CA VAL A 92 7.36 2.37 5.08
C VAL A 92 6.17 2.58 6.03
N TYR A 93 5.24 1.63 6.11
CA TYR A 93 4.07 1.68 7.00
C TYR A 93 4.22 0.83 8.27
N ARG A 94 5.38 0.26 8.56
CA ARG A 94 5.58 -0.70 9.66
C ARG A 94 5.15 -0.22 11.05
N GLU A 95 5.13 1.09 11.29
CA GLU A 95 4.67 1.66 12.56
C GLU A 95 3.13 1.74 12.65
N PHE A 96 2.42 1.57 11.54
CA PHE A 96 0.96 1.62 11.46
C PHE A 96 0.39 0.21 11.43
N VAL A 97 0.47 -0.50 12.56
CA VAL A 97 -0.17 -1.80 12.79
C VAL A 97 -1.08 -1.65 14.01
N TYR A 98 -2.37 -1.93 13.83
CA TYR A 98 -3.39 -1.60 14.83
C TYR A 98 -3.75 -2.74 15.76
N ASP A 99 -3.61 -3.97 15.28
CA ASP A 99 -3.96 -5.18 15.99
C ASP A 99 -2.81 -6.19 15.85
N GLY A 100 -2.09 -6.44 16.94
CA GLY A 100 -0.94 -7.33 16.96
C GLY A 100 0.42 -6.61 16.88
N ALA A 101 1.47 -7.37 16.62
CA ALA A 101 2.83 -6.89 16.47
C ALA A 101 3.26 -6.95 14.99
N TYR A 102 4.07 -5.99 14.57
CA TYR A 102 4.71 -6.01 13.26
C TYR A 102 5.96 -6.87 13.29
N ARG A 103 6.10 -7.79 12.32
CA ARG A 103 7.33 -8.53 12.06
C ARG A 103 7.98 -8.00 10.78
N SER A 104 9.21 -7.48 10.87
CA SER A 104 9.98 -7.08 9.69
C SER A 104 10.62 -8.30 9.03
N PHE A 105 10.69 -8.34 7.71
CA PHE A 105 11.50 -9.33 6.98
C PHE A 105 12.99 -9.25 7.35
N GLY A 106 13.46 -8.09 7.84
CA GLY A 106 14.82 -7.91 8.34
C GLY A 106 15.18 -8.73 9.57
N THR A 107 14.19 -9.35 10.23
CA THR A 107 14.41 -10.27 11.36
C THR A 107 14.62 -11.74 10.93
N MET A 108 14.58 -12.00 9.60
CA MET A 108 14.69 -13.34 9.02
C MET A 108 16.10 -13.54 8.42
N PRO A 109 17.06 -14.10 9.17
CA PRO A 109 18.46 -14.19 8.74
C PRO A 109 18.66 -15.06 7.49
N GLU A 110 17.74 -15.98 7.22
CA GLU A 110 17.74 -16.82 6.02
C GLU A 110 17.51 -16.04 4.72
N LEU A 111 17.07 -14.78 4.81
CA LEU A 111 16.87 -13.86 3.67
C LEU A 111 18.01 -12.86 3.47
N ASP A 112 19.07 -12.91 4.28
CA ASP A 112 20.13 -11.88 4.30
C ASP A 112 20.72 -11.55 2.92
N ASP A 113 20.89 -12.55 2.05
CA ASP A 113 21.43 -12.36 0.70
C ASP A 113 20.36 -11.93 -0.34
N ASN A 114 19.09 -12.13 -0.05
CA ASN A 114 17.98 -11.90 -0.96
C ASN A 114 17.21 -10.61 -0.66
N LEU A 115 17.29 -10.11 0.60
CA LEU A 115 16.40 -9.08 1.12
C LEU A 115 16.87 -7.67 0.79
N ILE A 116 15.92 -6.86 0.35
CA ILE A 116 16.03 -5.42 0.14
C ILE A 116 14.86 -4.76 0.87
N ILE A 117 15.12 -4.10 1.99
CA ILE A 117 14.11 -3.34 2.70
C ILE A 117 14.12 -1.91 2.19
N ILE A 118 12.93 -1.38 1.90
CA ILE A 118 12.69 0.04 1.62
C ILE A 118 12.02 0.66 2.84
N ASP A 119 12.60 1.73 3.35
CA ASP A 119 12.06 2.48 4.48
C ASP A 119 12.17 3.99 4.27
N SER A 120 11.41 4.77 5.02
CA SER A 120 11.35 6.23 4.88
C SER A 120 10.83 6.91 6.16
N VAL A 121 11.28 8.13 6.39
CA VAL A 121 10.72 9.01 7.42
C VAL A 121 9.35 9.58 7.05
N SER A 122 8.95 9.44 5.78
CA SER A 122 7.77 10.08 5.18
C SER A 122 6.47 9.77 5.91
N LYS A 123 6.25 8.51 6.30
CA LYS A 123 4.99 8.08 6.91
C LYS A 123 5.06 8.12 8.43
N ARG A 124 6.06 7.47 8.99
CA ARG A 124 6.32 7.34 10.42
C ARG A 124 6.34 8.68 11.16
N TYR A 125 6.91 9.72 10.57
CA TYR A 125 7.07 11.03 11.19
C TYR A 125 6.29 12.14 10.47
N SER A 126 5.37 11.79 9.57
CA SER A 126 4.64 12.76 8.72
C SER A 126 5.57 13.72 7.96
N ALA A 127 6.79 13.27 7.64
CA ALA A 127 7.86 14.05 7.06
C ALA A 127 8.04 13.77 5.55
N CYS A 128 6.91 13.62 4.82
CA CYS A 128 6.95 13.29 3.40
C CYS A 128 7.61 14.37 2.54
N GLY A 129 7.58 15.63 2.96
CA GLY A 129 8.25 16.76 2.31
C GLY A 129 9.78 16.72 2.42
N ALA A 130 10.35 16.03 3.42
CA ALA A 130 11.80 15.91 3.61
C ALA A 130 12.49 15.09 2.51
N ARG A 131 11.77 14.23 1.80
CA ARG A 131 12.29 13.38 0.71
C ARG A 131 13.47 12.49 1.15
N ILE A 132 13.41 11.94 2.36
CA ILE A 132 14.40 11.06 2.96
C ILE A 132 13.86 9.64 3.10
N GLY A 133 14.57 8.69 2.51
CA GLY A 133 14.35 7.27 2.64
C GLY A 133 15.65 6.50 2.53
N CYS A 134 15.61 5.19 2.74
CA CYS A 134 16.78 4.33 2.69
C CYS A 134 16.45 2.97 2.09
N ILE A 135 17.50 2.35 1.55
CA ILE A 135 17.55 0.95 1.16
C ILE A 135 18.43 0.25 2.18
N ILE A 136 17.95 -0.86 2.74
CA ILE A 136 18.66 -1.66 3.73
C ILE A 136 18.82 -3.07 3.17
N SER A 137 20.05 -3.55 3.08
CA SER A 137 20.37 -4.92 2.67
C SER A 137 21.70 -5.37 3.25
N LYS A 138 21.82 -6.64 3.60
CA LYS A 138 23.08 -7.26 4.01
C LYS A 138 23.89 -7.78 2.81
N ASN A 139 23.29 -7.85 1.63
CA ASN A 139 23.96 -8.23 0.38
C ASN A 139 24.95 -7.14 -0.05
N LYS A 140 26.24 -7.43 0.12
CA LYS A 140 27.33 -6.48 -0.16
C LYS A 140 27.46 -6.14 -1.65
N GLU A 141 27.19 -7.10 -2.54
CA GLU A 141 27.26 -6.86 -3.97
C GLU A 141 26.13 -5.94 -4.45
N LEU A 142 24.92 -6.16 -3.97
CA LEU A 142 23.79 -5.26 -4.19
C LEU A 142 24.14 -3.84 -3.69
N SER A 143 24.65 -3.72 -2.47
CA SER A 143 25.00 -2.41 -1.88
C SER A 143 26.01 -1.65 -2.74
N LYS A 144 27.01 -2.34 -3.33
CA LYS A 144 27.97 -1.72 -4.28
C LYS A 144 27.27 -1.16 -5.52
N GLN A 145 26.29 -1.85 -6.07
CA GLN A 145 25.56 -1.38 -7.26
C GLN A 145 24.61 -0.23 -6.90
N VAL A 146 23.91 -0.32 -5.78
CA VAL A 146 23.02 0.75 -5.27
C VAL A 146 23.80 2.06 -5.07
N ILE A 147 25.00 1.99 -4.49
CA ILE A 147 25.84 3.19 -4.30
C ILE A 147 26.16 3.88 -5.63
N LYS A 148 26.45 3.13 -6.70
CA LYS A 148 26.68 3.73 -8.02
C LYS A 148 25.46 4.50 -8.54
N CYS A 149 24.26 3.94 -8.36
CA CYS A 149 23.01 4.62 -8.70
C CYS A 149 22.81 5.89 -7.84
N CYS A 150 23.10 5.81 -6.55
CA CYS A 150 23.03 6.96 -5.65
C CYS A 150 24.03 8.06 -6.05
N GLN A 151 25.25 7.69 -6.44
CA GLN A 151 26.26 8.65 -6.91
C GLN A 151 25.83 9.33 -8.22
N ALA A 152 25.23 8.60 -9.15
CA ALA A 152 24.71 9.16 -10.39
C ALA A 152 23.54 10.15 -10.15
N ARG A 153 22.73 9.91 -9.12
CA ARG A 153 21.60 10.75 -8.73
C ARG A 153 21.98 11.92 -7.82
N LEU A 154 23.17 11.91 -7.26
CA LEU A 154 23.66 12.76 -6.19
C LEU A 154 23.01 12.48 -4.82
N CYS A 155 23.46 13.17 -3.77
CA CYS A 155 22.97 12.94 -2.42
C CYS A 155 21.56 13.52 -2.18
N SER A 156 20.87 13.00 -1.18
CA SER A 156 19.68 13.65 -0.62
C SER A 156 20.06 14.98 0.02
N PRO A 157 19.11 15.94 0.12
CA PRO A 157 19.42 17.26 0.70
C PRO A 157 19.97 17.15 2.13
N ILE A 158 21.05 17.90 2.43
CA ILE A 158 21.78 17.77 3.69
C ILE A 158 20.97 18.24 4.91
N LEU A 159 20.22 19.34 4.78
CA LEU A 159 19.41 19.86 5.88
C LEU A 159 18.35 18.86 6.30
N GLU A 160 17.70 18.23 5.33
CA GLU A 160 16.68 17.19 5.56
C GLU A 160 17.29 15.91 6.16
N GLN A 161 18.54 15.57 5.80
CA GLN A 161 19.26 14.46 6.45
C GLN A 161 19.51 14.72 7.93
N VAL A 162 19.97 15.95 8.28
CA VAL A 162 20.18 16.34 9.68
C VAL A 162 18.87 16.36 10.44
N GLY A 163 17.80 16.91 9.84
CA GLY A 163 16.45 16.88 10.42
C GLY A 163 15.92 15.46 10.61
N ALA A 164 16.09 14.60 9.60
CA ALA A 164 15.66 13.20 9.68
C ALA A 164 16.43 12.43 10.76
N ALA A 165 17.73 12.68 10.94
CA ALA A 165 18.50 12.06 12.02
C ALA A 165 17.96 12.43 13.40
N ALA A 166 17.52 13.68 13.59
CA ALA A 166 16.90 14.12 14.84
C ALA A 166 15.55 13.44 15.11
N LEU A 167 14.79 13.05 14.09
CA LEU A 167 13.51 12.34 14.26
C LEU A 167 13.67 11.00 15.00
N TYR A 168 14.81 10.34 14.86
CA TYR A 168 15.08 9.05 15.56
C TYR A 168 15.31 9.22 17.07
N THR A 169 15.41 10.45 17.58
CA THR A 169 15.41 10.74 19.01
C THR A 169 14.01 11.01 19.59
N THR A 170 12.99 10.95 18.74
CA THR A 170 11.60 11.12 19.16
C THR A 170 11.21 10.01 20.15
N PRO A 171 10.56 10.34 21.28
CA PRO A 171 10.11 9.35 22.26
C PRO A 171 9.19 8.30 21.63
N ALA A 172 9.26 7.06 22.12
CA ALA A 172 8.39 5.97 21.64
C ALA A 172 6.90 6.30 21.80
N SER A 173 6.54 7.06 22.83
CA SER A 173 5.16 7.53 23.07
C SER A 173 4.55 8.29 21.89
N TYR A 174 5.36 8.98 21.09
CA TYR A 174 4.88 9.65 19.88
C TYR A 174 4.26 8.64 18.89
N LEU A 175 4.96 7.55 18.62
CA LEU A 175 4.45 6.53 17.69
C LEU A 175 3.25 5.78 18.27
N GLU A 176 3.22 5.56 19.58
CA GLU A 176 2.07 4.96 20.27
C GLU A 176 0.82 5.84 20.16
N GLU A 177 0.96 7.15 20.38
CA GLU A 177 -0.14 8.11 20.24
C GLU A 177 -0.62 8.21 18.79
N VAL A 178 0.29 8.29 17.84
CA VAL A 178 -0.03 8.32 16.41
C VAL A 178 -0.78 7.04 16.01
N ASN A 179 -0.31 5.88 16.44
CA ASN A 179 -0.94 4.60 16.11
C ASN A 179 -2.36 4.49 16.71
N LYS A 180 -2.54 4.95 17.95
CA LYS A 180 -3.84 5.02 18.62
C LYS A 180 -4.82 5.93 17.86
N GLU A 181 -4.36 7.08 17.40
CA GLU A 181 -5.19 8.01 16.62
C GLU A 181 -5.58 7.41 15.26
N TYR A 182 -4.65 6.81 14.54
CA TYR A 182 -4.96 6.18 13.25
C TYR A 182 -5.85 4.93 13.40
N LYS A 183 -5.71 4.17 14.48
CA LYS A 183 -6.65 3.09 14.81
C LYS A 183 -8.07 3.63 14.98
N LYS A 184 -8.24 4.73 15.72
CA LYS A 184 -9.54 5.39 15.89
C LYS A 184 -10.12 5.81 14.54
N ARG A 185 -9.32 6.42 13.67
CA ARG A 185 -9.76 6.84 12.32
C ARG A 185 -10.16 5.64 11.46
N ARG A 186 -9.38 4.55 11.48
CA ARG A 186 -9.70 3.29 10.84
C ARG A 186 -11.05 2.75 11.30
N ASP A 187 -11.26 2.67 12.61
CA ASP A 187 -12.49 2.16 13.19
C ASP A 187 -13.70 3.02 12.79
N THR A 188 -13.52 4.33 12.75
CA THR A 188 -14.55 5.29 12.31
C THR A 188 -14.93 5.08 10.84
N ILE A 189 -13.96 5.04 9.93
CA ILE A 189 -14.27 4.90 8.50
C ILE A 189 -14.88 3.53 8.18
N VAL A 190 -14.39 2.45 8.80
CA VAL A 190 -14.94 1.10 8.63
C VAL A 190 -16.39 1.04 9.12
N ALA A 191 -16.69 1.61 10.28
CA ALA A 191 -18.05 1.68 10.81
C ALA A 191 -19.00 2.50 9.93
N ALA A 192 -18.51 3.59 9.33
CA ALA A 192 -19.29 4.42 8.42
C ALA A 192 -19.55 3.71 7.08
N LEU A 193 -18.54 3.08 6.47
CA LEU A 193 -18.67 2.34 5.20
C LEU A 193 -19.63 1.15 5.30
N LYS A 194 -19.63 0.45 6.42
CA LYS A 194 -20.58 -0.67 6.67
C LYS A 194 -22.06 -0.26 6.60
N LYS A 195 -22.37 1.03 6.75
CA LYS A 195 -23.74 1.55 6.65
C LYS A 195 -24.17 1.84 5.21
N LEU A 196 -23.25 1.82 4.24
CA LEU A 196 -23.55 2.14 2.86
C LEU A 196 -24.01 0.91 2.08
N PRO A 197 -25.25 0.91 1.54
CA PRO A 197 -25.76 -0.24 0.79
C PRO A 197 -24.94 -0.53 -0.46
N GLY A 198 -24.57 -1.79 -0.67
CA GLY A 198 -23.85 -2.27 -1.85
C GLY A 198 -22.34 -1.99 -1.83
N VAL A 199 -21.81 -1.28 -0.81
CA VAL A 199 -20.37 -1.07 -0.62
C VAL A 199 -19.77 -2.26 0.12
N LYS A 200 -18.69 -2.83 -0.43
CA LYS A 200 -17.84 -3.79 0.27
C LYS A 200 -16.51 -3.14 0.59
N ALA A 201 -16.04 -3.29 1.80
CA ALA A 201 -14.77 -2.73 2.24
C ALA A 201 -13.93 -3.81 2.95
N SER A 202 -12.62 -3.76 2.78
CA SER A 202 -11.70 -4.57 3.58
C SER A 202 -11.72 -4.13 5.05
N ASP A 203 -11.10 -4.92 5.92
CA ASP A 203 -10.85 -4.55 7.32
C ASP A 203 -9.33 -4.35 7.50
N PRO A 204 -8.83 -3.14 7.21
CA PRO A 204 -7.39 -2.89 7.21
C PRO A 204 -6.81 -3.05 8.63
N LYS A 205 -5.70 -3.80 8.72
CA LYS A 205 -4.99 -4.04 9.97
C LYS A 205 -3.79 -3.11 10.15
N GLY A 206 -3.40 -2.40 9.08
CA GLY A 206 -2.30 -1.45 9.10
C GLY A 206 -2.38 -0.39 8.01
N ALA A 207 -1.31 0.39 7.85
CA ALA A 207 -1.23 1.58 6.99
C ALA A 207 -2.34 2.60 7.34
N PHE A 208 -2.78 3.39 6.40
CA PHE A 208 -3.92 4.32 6.59
C PHE A 208 -4.80 4.39 5.33
N TYR A 209 -4.95 3.23 4.67
CA TYR A 209 -5.75 3.05 3.46
C TYR A 209 -6.77 1.93 3.63
N ILE A 210 -7.86 2.06 2.90
CA ILE A 210 -8.86 1.03 2.75
C ILE A 210 -9.31 0.96 1.29
N MET A 211 -9.37 -0.25 0.75
CA MET A 211 -9.99 -0.49 -0.54
C MET A 211 -11.49 -0.74 -0.36
N VAL A 212 -12.27 -0.11 -1.20
CA VAL A 212 -13.72 -0.24 -1.23
C VAL A 212 -14.19 -0.62 -2.63
N ASN A 213 -15.08 -1.60 -2.71
CA ASN A 213 -15.81 -1.93 -3.92
C ASN A 213 -17.19 -1.26 -3.83
N MET A 214 -17.52 -0.46 -4.85
CA MET A 214 -18.72 0.38 -4.87
C MET A 214 -19.71 -0.09 -5.93
N PRO A 215 -21.03 0.12 -5.73
CA PRO A 215 -22.07 -0.23 -6.71
C PRO A 215 -22.12 0.82 -7.85
N VAL A 216 -21.04 0.92 -8.60
CA VAL A 216 -20.91 1.85 -9.75
C VAL A 216 -20.39 1.09 -10.98
N ASP A 217 -20.70 1.61 -12.16
CA ASP A 217 -20.20 1.10 -13.43
C ASP A 217 -18.68 1.26 -13.56
N ASP A 218 -18.17 2.42 -13.11
CA ASP A 218 -16.77 2.81 -13.21
C ASP A 218 -16.43 3.83 -12.12
N ALA A 219 -15.46 3.53 -11.26
CA ALA A 219 -15.09 4.39 -10.14
C ALA A 219 -14.38 5.67 -10.58
N GLU A 220 -13.69 5.69 -11.73
CA GLU A 220 -13.09 6.91 -12.27
C GLU A 220 -14.16 7.87 -12.80
N LYS A 221 -15.15 7.36 -13.54
CA LYS A 221 -16.30 8.16 -13.97
C LYS A 221 -17.07 8.69 -12.77
N PHE A 222 -17.27 7.87 -11.75
CA PHE A 222 -17.93 8.28 -10.52
C PHE A 222 -17.13 9.37 -9.80
N ALA A 223 -15.80 9.27 -9.71
CA ALA A 223 -14.95 10.30 -9.11
C ALA A 223 -15.07 11.64 -9.85
N ILE A 224 -14.98 11.62 -11.18
CA ILE A 224 -15.12 12.83 -12.03
C ILE A 224 -16.51 13.44 -11.83
N TRP A 225 -17.56 12.62 -11.94
CA TRP A 225 -18.94 13.08 -11.77
C TRP A 225 -19.18 13.70 -10.39
N THR A 226 -18.64 13.08 -9.34
CA THR A 226 -18.76 13.58 -7.95
C THR A 226 -18.14 14.97 -7.80
N LEU A 227 -16.96 15.19 -8.38
CA LEU A 227 -16.27 16.46 -8.31
C LEU A 227 -16.95 17.56 -9.14
N GLU A 228 -17.56 17.22 -10.27
CA GLU A 228 -18.16 18.19 -11.20
C GLU A 228 -19.63 18.49 -10.91
N ASN A 229 -20.37 17.52 -10.35
CA ASN A 229 -21.83 17.57 -10.32
C ASN A 229 -22.45 17.36 -8.95
N PHE A 230 -21.66 17.02 -7.91
CA PHE A 230 -22.25 16.68 -6.62
C PHE A 230 -21.58 17.41 -5.46
N ALA A 231 -22.40 18.06 -4.64
CA ALA A 231 -21.99 18.68 -3.38
C ALA A 231 -23.16 18.70 -2.39
N ILE A 232 -22.85 18.62 -1.11
CA ILE A 232 -23.78 18.85 0.01
C ILE A 232 -23.20 19.98 0.84
N ASP A 233 -23.96 21.06 1.04
CA ASP A 233 -23.53 22.25 1.77
C ASP A 233 -22.22 22.88 1.22
N GLY A 234 -21.96 22.73 -0.09
CA GLY A 234 -20.75 23.21 -0.75
C GLY A 234 -19.54 22.27 -0.59
N GLU A 235 -19.71 21.09 0.01
CA GLU A 235 -18.65 20.09 0.21
C GLU A 235 -18.84 18.90 -0.73
N THR A 236 -17.74 18.35 -1.23
CA THR A 236 -17.70 17.11 -2.00
C THR A 236 -16.58 16.19 -1.52
N VAL A 237 -16.50 14.98 -2.07
CA VAL A 237 -15.46 14.01 -1.72
C VAL A 237 -14.59 13.66 -2.90
N MET A 238 -13.32 13.37 -2.63
CA MET A 238 -12.34 12.89 -3.59
C MET A 238 -11.71 11.60 -3.09
N PHE A 239 -11.52 10.67 -3.99
CA PHE A 239 -10.90 9.38 -3.73
C PHE A 239 -10.03 8.93 -4.92
N ALA A 240 -9.18 7.94 -4.72
CA ALA A 240 -8.37 7.39 -5.80
C ALA A 240 -9.11 6.20 -6.45
N PRO A 241 -9.48 6.27 -7.75
CA PRO A 241 -10.05 5.14 -8.47
C PRO A 241 -9.15 3.90 -8.44
N GLY A 242 -9.77 2.71 -8.40
CA GLY A 242 -9.08 1.44 -8.13
C GLY A 242 -8.26 0.91 -9.29
N ASN A 243 -8.66 1.20 -10.54
CA ASN A 243 -8.03 0.65 -11.75
C ASN A 243 -6.51 0.89 -11.81
N GLY A 244 -6.02 2.01 -11.29
CA GLY A 244 -4.58 2.34 -11.26
C GLY A 244 -3.73 1.49 -10.31
N PHE A 245 -4.34 0.68 -9.45
CA PHE A 245 -3.64 -0.22 -8.52
C PHE A 245 -3.52 -1.67 -9.04
N TYR A 246 -3.96 -1.92 -10.27
CA TYR A 246 -3.96 -3.23 -10.90
C TYR A 246 -3.16 -3.21 -12.20
N ASN A 247 -2.50 -4.31 -12.51
CA ASN A 247 -1.87 -4.56 -13.80
C ASN A 247 -2.77 -5.39 -14.72
N THR A 248 -3.66 -6.20 -14.13
CA THR A 248 -4.63 -7.02 -14.86
C THR A 248 -5.72 -6.13 -15.46
N PRO A 249 -5.88 -6.14 -16.81
CA PRO A 249 -6.89 -5.32 -17.46
C PRO A 249 -8.30 -5.61 -16.98
N GLY A 250 -9.08 -4.56 -16.70
CA GLY A 250 -10.46 -4.66 -16.22
C GLY A 250 -10.62 -4.90 -14.72
N SER A 251 -9.51 -5.08 -13.97
CA SER A 251 -9.55 -5.17 -12.52
C SER A 251 -9.68 -3.78 -11.88
N GLY A 252 -10.33 -3.73 -10.72
CA GLY A 252 -10.47 -2.51 -9.92
C GLY A 252 -11.38 -1.41 -10.50
N VAL A 253 -12.14 -1.71 -11.57
CA VAL A 253 -12.95 -0.70 -12.30
C VAL A 253 -14.00 -0.06 -11.40
N ASN A 254 -14.61 -0.82 -10.49
CA ASN A 254 -15.60 -0.35 -9.54
C ASN A 254 -15.07 -0.23 -8.11
N GLU A 255 -13.75 -0.15 -7.97
CA GLU A 255 -13.07 -0.01 -6.69
C GLU A 255 -12.47 1.38 -6.50
N ALA A 256 -12.23 1.74 -5.25
CA ALA A 256 -11.52 2.95 -4.89
C ALA A 256 -10.65 2.73 -3.64
N ARG A 257 -9.53 3.44 -3.57
CA ARG A 257 -8.77 3.58 -2.35
C ARG A 257 -9.20 4.85 -1.60
N LEU A 258 -9.60 4.69 -0.36
CA LEU A 258 -9.79 5.80 0.58
C LEU A 258 -8.60 5.87 1.54
N ALA A 259 -8.23 7.10 1.94
CA ALA A 259 -7.19 7.35 2.94
C ALA A 259 -7.83 7.96 4.19
N TYR A 260 -7.70 7.31 5.35
CA TYR A 260 -8.28 7.81 6.59
C TYR A 260 -7.29 8.70 7.37
N VAL A 261 -6.86 9.77 6.68
CA VAL A 261 -5.90 10.75 7.20
C VAL A 261 -6.53 11.98 7.84
N LEU A 262 -7.84 12.16 7.67
CA LEU A 262 -8.62 13.24 8.28
C LEU A 262 -9.01 12.91 9.72
N LYS A 263 -9.54 13.87 10.47
CA LYS A 263 -10.15 13.64 11.78
C LYS A 263 -11.39 12.75 11.67
N SER A 264 -11.77 12.08 12.76
CA SER A 264 -12.91 11.16 12.74
C SER A 264 -14.20 11.81 12.28
N GLU A 265 -14.47 13.04 12.71
CA GLU A 265 -15.68 13.79 12.35
C GLU A 265 -15.72 14.10 10.84
N ASP A 266 -14.57 14.49 10.26
CA ASP A 266 -14.45 14.77 8.84
C ASP A 266 -14.57 13.48 8.01
N LEU A 267 -14.06 12.35 8.53
CA LEU A 267 -14.23 11.04 7.88
C LEU A 267 -15.69 10.60 7.87
N GLU A 268 -16.42 10.77 8.97
CA GLU A 268 -17.86 10.48 9.00
C GLU A 268 -18.63 11.34 8.00
N ARG A 269 -18.31 12.64 7.93
CA ARG A 269 -18.91 13.57 6.97
C ARG A 269 -18.58 13.17 5.53
N ALA A 270 -17.33 12.84 5.24
CA ALA A 270 -16.91 12.41 3.89
C ALA A 270 -17.63 11.13 3.44
N ILE A 271 -17.77 10.13 4.33
CA ILE A 271 -18.48 8.90 3.99
C ILE A 271 -19.99 9.11 3.87
N TYR A 272 -20.58 10.04 4.63
CA TYR A 272 -21.96 10.46 4.43
C TYR A 272 -22.14 11.07 3.03
N ILE A 273 -21.29 12.03 2.62
CA ILE A 273 -21.34 12.65 1.30
C ILE A 273 -21.14 11.60 0.20
N LEU A 274 -20.18 10.67 0.36
CA LEU A 274 -19.98 9.55 -0.56
C LEU A 274 -21.24 8.69 -0.71
N GLY A 275 -21.92 8.40 0.39
CA GLY A 275 -23.17 7.62 0.39
C GLY A 275 -24.30 8.32 -0.37
N GLU A 276 -24.46 9.63 -0.20
CA GLU A 276 -25.47 10.40 -0.95
C GLU A 276 -25.08 10.54 -2.42
N ALA A 277 -23.78 10.73 -2.74
CA ALA A 277 -23.29 10.73 -4.11
C ALA A 277 -23.57 9.40 -4.82
N LEU A 278 -23.35 8.26 -4.15
CA LEU A 278 -23.66 6.93 -4.68
C LEU A 278 -25.16 6.75 -5.01
N LYS A 279 -26.05 7.35 -4.21
CA LYS A 279 -27.49 7.32 -4.49
C LYS A 279 -27.88 8.14 -5.72
N ALA A 280 -27.22 9.28 -5.93
CA ALA A 280 -27.52 10.24 -6.99
C ALA A 280 -26.80 9.91 -8.32
N TYR A 281 -25.76 9.08 -8.29
CA TYR A 281 -24.94 8.79 -9.46
C TYR A 281 -25.69 8.05 -10.56
N PRO A 282 -25.73 8.59 -11.81
CA PRO A 282 -26.46 7.95 -12.91
C PRO A 282 -25.92 6.57 -13.33
N GLY A 283 -24.62 6.31 -13.11
CA GLY A 283 -23.96 5.04 -13.41
C GLY A 283 -23.98 4.03 -12.24
N ARG A 284 -24.88 4.21 -11.27
CA ARG A 284 -25.06 3.24 -10.17
C ARG A 284 -25.56 1.91 -10.71
N VAL A 285 -24.93 0.85 -10.25
CA VAL A 285 -25.31 -0.54 -10.58
C VAL A 285 -26.03 -1.13 -9.38
N GLU A 286 -27.31 -1.51 -9.56
CA GLU A 286 -28.03 -2.30 -8.56
C GLU A 286 -27.54 -3.74 -8.63
N LYS A 287 -27.08 -4.26 -7.47
CA LYS A 287 -26.71 -5.69 -7.31
C LYS A 287 -27.71 -6.37 -6.42
#